data_2f194414f24d8e31f3759b52b7c3da25
#
_entry.id   2f194414f24d8e31f3759b52b7c3da25
#
_cell.length_a   1.000
_cell.length_b   1.000
_cell.length_c   1.000
_cell.angle_alpha   90.00
_cell.angle_beta   90.00
_cell.angle_gamma   90.00
#
_symmetry.space_group_name_H-M   'P 1'
#
loop_
_entity.id
_entity.type
_entity.pdbx_description
1 polymer ?
#
loop_
_entity_poly.entity_id
_entity_poly.type
_entity_poly.pdbx_seq_one_letter_code
_entity_poly.pdbx_strand_id
1 'polypeptide(L)'
;MSPASTEQFLLEQYIGHPASQLQDLRKALYQSVFGCGHLITDTSAAAEGIRREAAEAGPCSRGIEALDGPWSRVHLGVLADGLTPETLSRMFARSAAMPHGDADALQEKLTVLRRLIHSGALPYSPAEADAELDDWRKNGFPACRHSEEYRAAYRPAYRVLHRTYVRLLPLLAAIDRALAENPRVLLAIEGGAASGKSTLADLLTAIYPDTVLFHADDFFLRPEQRTAARYAQPGGNLDRERLESEILIPISRNKAAVYRPFNCRTLSLREPVTVLPGRLNIVEGSYSFHPELARYYDLSVFLDISPETQRSRILKRNGPEWGQQFFDRWIPLEQIYFHETDTKGRCTLALK
;
A
#
# COMPACT_ATOMS: atom_id res chain seq x y z
N MET A 1 -7.63 -7.07 12.26
CA MET A 1 -7.05 -7.94 13.28
C MET A 1 -6.60 -7.05 14.42
N SER A 2 -7.01 -7.34 15.66
CA SER A 2 -6.43 -6.73 16.85
C SER A 2 -4.94 -7.05 16.85
N PRO A 3 -4.02 -6.13 17.19
CA PRO A 3 -2.62 -6.49 17.32
C PRO A 3 -2.51 -7.61 18.38
N ALA A 4 -1.87 -8.71 17.99
CA ALA A 4 -1.48 -9.74 18.94
C ALA A 4 -0.66 -9.05 20.05
N SER A 5 -0.82 -9.48 21.30
CA SER A 5 0.03 -8.94 22.36
C SER A 5 1.49 -9.31 22.07
N THR A 6 2.43 -8.50 22.54
CA THR A 6 3.88 -8.80 22.43
C THR A 6 4.20 -10.21 22.95
N GLU A 7 3.49 -10.65 23.97
CA GLU A 7 3.59 -12.02 24.53
C GLU A 7 3.22 -13.08 23.50
N GLN A 8 2.02 -12.96 22.91
CA GLN A 8 1.55 -13.89 21.87
C GLN A 8 2.51 -13.91 20.68
N PHE A 9 2.94 -12.72 20.22
CA PHE A 9 3.91 -12.60 19.12
C PHE A 9 5.20 -13.36 19.40
N LEU A 10 5.82 -13.20 20.59
CA LEU A 10 7.05 -13.87 20.94
C LEU A 10 6.91 -15.40 21.02
N LEU A 11 5.79 -15.87 21.57
CA LEU A 11 5.50 -17.31 21.62
C LEU A 11 5.27 -17.88 20.21
N GLU A 12 4.54 -17.19 19.34
CA GLU A 12 4.33 -17.59 17.95
C GLU A 12 5.64 -17.61 17.16
N GLN A 13 6.53 -16.60 17.39
CA GLN A 13 7.87 -16.58 16.80
C GLN A 13 8.69 -17.82 17.18
N TYR A 14 8.72 -18.18 18.46
CA TYR A 14 9.46 -19.33 18.94
C TYR A 14 8.84 -20.65 18.46
N ILE A 15 7.52 -20.80 18.51
CA ILE A 15 6.82 -22.00 18.03
C ILE A 15 7.06 -22.22 16.53
N GLY A 16 6.99 -21.15 15.74
CA GLY A 16 7.24 -21.21 14.30
C GLY A 16 8.71 -21.43 13.92
N HIS A 17 9.62 -21.07 14.82
CA HIS A 17 11.06 -21.13 14.61
C HIS A 17 11.79 -21.68 15.84
N PRO A 18 11.64 -22.97 16.17
CA PRO A 18 12.19 -23.56 17.42
C PRO A 18 13.72 -23.58 17.49
N ALA A 19 14.43 -23.39 16.36
CA ALA A 19 15.89 -23.21 16.37
C ALA A 19 16.35 -21.77 16.67
N SER A 20 15.40 -20.87 17.01
CA SER A 20 15.72 -19.48 17.36
C SER A 20 16.55 -19.40 18.63
N GLN A 21 17.59 -18.57 18.61
CA GLN A 21 18.33 -18.13 19.78
C GLN A 21 17.70 -16.84 20.34
N LEU A 22 18.10 -16.43 21.54
CA LEU A 22 17.64 -15.17 22.13
C LEU A 22 17.87 -13.97 21.20
N GLN A 23 18.98 -13.97 20.50
CA GLN A 23 19.33 -12.98 19.47
C GLN A 23 18.27 -12.83 18.39
N ASP A 24 17.57 -13.90 17.99
CA ASP A 24 16.54 -13.87 16.94
C ASP A 24 15.25 -13.26 17.44
N LEU A 25 14.88 -13.51 18.68
CA LEU A 25 13.73 -12.84 19.33
C LEU A 25 14.01 -11.36 19.55
N ARG A 26 15.23 -10.98 19.99
CA ARG A 26 15.66 -9.57 20.05
C ARG A 26 15.53 -8.89 18.69
N LYS A 27 16.00 -9.54 17.63
CA LYS A 27 15.90 -9.04 16.26
C LYS A 27 14.45 -8.83 15.85
N ALA A 28 13.55 -9.77 16.16
CA ALA A 28 12.13 -9.65 15.86
C ALA A 28 11.49 -8.45 16.57
N LEU A 29 11.81 -8.25 17.85
CA LEU A 29 11.37 -7.07 18.62
C LEU A 29 11.96 -5.76 18.07
N TYR A 30 13.25 -5.75 17.75
CA TYR A 30 13.90 -4.59 17.13
C TYR A 30 13.19 -4.18 15.83
N GLN A 31 12.94 -5.14 14.93
CA GLN A 31 12.24 -4.92 13.68
C GLN A 31 10.79 -4.49 13.88
N SER A 32 10.13 -4.95 14.94
CA SER A 32 8.75 -4.56 15.26
C SER A 32 8.63 -3.10 15.70
N VAL A 33 9.71 -2.51 16.22
CA VAL A 33 9.77 -1.13 16.71
C VAL A 33 10.38 -0.20 15.68
N PHE A 34 11.59 -0.53 15.19
CA PHE A 34 12.38 0.35 14.33
C PHE A 34 12.24 0.05 12.83
N GLY A 35 11.58 -1.07 12.48
CA GLY A 35 11.46 -1.46 11.07
C GLY A 35 12.81 -1.69 10.40
N CYS A 36 13.05 -0.98 9.29
CA CYS A 36 14.23 -1.14 8.44
C CYS A 36 15.04 0.14 8.21
N GLY A 37 14.77 1.21 8.94
CA GLY A 37 15.28 2.56 8.64
C GLY A 37 16.79 2.72 8.55
N HIS A 38 17.57 1.81 9.15
CA HIS A 38 19.04 1.86 9.17
C HIS A 38 19.73 1.14 7.99
N LEU A 39 18.99 0.56 7.04
CA LEU A 39 19.53 -0.40 6.07
C LEU A 39 19.63 0.10 4.63
N ILE A 40 19.14 1.31 4.31
CA ILE A 40 19.03 1.74 2.91
C ILE A 40 19.79 3.03 2.69
N THR A 41 20.86 2.94 1.91
CA THR A 41 21.61 4.10 1.39
C THR A 41 21.45 4.30 -0.11
N ASP A 42 21.15 3.22 -0.87
CA ASP A 42 20.99 3.21 -2.32
C ASP A 42 19.95 2.17 -2.75
N THR A 43 18.90 2.63 -3.44
CA THR A 43 17.80 1.77 -3.92
C THR A 43 18.21 0.85 -5.07
N SER A 44 19.16 1.26 -5.91
CA SER A 44 19.65 0.45 -7.03
C SER A 44 20.52 -0.70 -6.53
N ALA A 45 21.44 -0.41 -5.61
CA ALA A 45 22.25 -1.42 -4.95
C ALA A 45 21.37 -2.38 -4.12
N ALA A 46 20.29 -1.86 -3.50
CA ALA A 46 19.34 -2.68 -2.77
C ALA A 46 18.57 -3.65 -3.70
N ALA A 47 18.17 -3.22 -4.90
CA ALA A 47 17.51 -4.09 -5.88
C ALA A 47 18.43 -5.22 -6.36
N GLU A 48 19.70 -4.92 -6.64
CA GLU A 48 20.68 -5.92 -7.02
C GLU A 48 20.95 -6.93 -5.87
N GLY A 49 21.02 -6.44 -4.64
CA GLY A 49 21.09 -7.29 -3.45
C GLY A 49 19.89 -8.22 -3.32
N ILE A 50 18.68 -7.74 -3.62
CA ILE A 50 17.44 -8.54 -3.61
C ILE A 50 17.52 -9.65 -4.67
N ARG A 51 17.96 -9.36 -5.91
CA ARG A 51 18.12 -10.36 -6.97
C ARG A 51 19.09 -11.48 -6.57
N ARG A 52 20.27 -11.10 -6.08
CA ARG A 52 21.31 -12.04 -5.65
C ARG A 52 20.80 -12.92 -4.51
N GLU A 53 20.24 -12.33 -3.47
CA GLU A 53 19.73 -13.05 -2.30
C GLU A 53 18.58 -14.02 -2.68
N ALA A 54 17.68 -13.59 -3.57
CA ALA A 54 16.60 -14.45 -4.07
C ALA A 54 17.14 -15.64 -4.88
N ALA A 55 18.19 -15.43 -5.69
CA ALA A 55 18.83 -16.49 -6.46
C ALA A 55 19.57 -17.49 -5.54
N GLU A 56 20.28 -17.01 -4.52
CA GLU A 56 21.03 -17.82 -3.56
C GLU A 56 20.11 -18.63 -2.62
N ALA A 57 18.98 -18.03 -2.20
CA ALA A 57 18.06 -18.68 -1.29
C ALA A 57 17.27 -19.83 -1.93
N GLY A 58 17.20 -19.90 -3.27
CA GLY A 58 16.40 -20.89 -3.99
C GLY A 58 14.89 -20.67 -3.80
N PRO A 59 14.07 -21.75 -3.76
CA PRO A 59 12.64 -21.61 -3.52
C PRO A 59 12.37 -21.02 -2.14
N CYS A 60 12.10 -19.72 -2.09
CA CYS A 60 11.80 -18.98 -0.87
C CYS A 60 10.32 -19.07 -0.50
N SER A 61 10.01 -18.95 0.79
CA SER A 61 8.65 -18.72 1.25
C SER A 61 8.05 -17.49 0.53
N ARG A 62 6.78 -17.59 0.14
CA ARG A 62 5.98 -16.47 -0.36
C ARG A 62 5.22 -15.74 0.76
N GLY A 63 5.50 -16.12 2.00
CA GLY A 63 4.76 -15.64 3.15
C GLY A 63 5.02 -14.17 3.49
N ILE A 64 4.04 -13.60 4.16
CA ILE A 64 4.13 -12.33 4.86
C ILE A 64 4.02 -12.65 6.34
N GLU A 65 5.04 -12.33 7.09
CA GLU A 65 5.11 -12.53 8.54
C GLU A 65 4.87 -11.18 9.23
N ALA A 66 3.71 -11.02 9.87
CA ALA A 66 3.42 -9.81 10.62
C ALA A 66 4.29 -9.73 11.86
N LEU A 67 4.87 -8.57 12.12
CA LEU A 67 5.57 -8.26 13.35
C LEU A 67 4.61 -7.59 14.34
N ASP A 68 4.99 -7.55 15.62
CA ASP A 68 4.23 -6.86 16.65
C ASP A 68 4.32 -5.32 16.48
N GLY A 69 3.47 -4.78 15.61
CA GLY A 69 3.47 -3.37 15.24
C GLY A 69 3.07 -3.14 13.77
N PRO A 70 3.50 -2.02 13.16
CA PRO A 70 3.13 -1.69 11.79
C PRO A 70 4.02 -2.35 10.72
N TRP A 71 4.92 -3.23 11.10
CA TRP A 71 5.92 -3.82 10.23
C TRP A 71 5.61 -5.29 9.92
N SER A 72 6.12 -5.76 8.80
CA SER A 72 6.05 -7.18 8.41
C SER A 72 7.33 -7.59 7.69
N ARG A 73 7.75 -8.84 7.86
CA ARG A 73 8.74 -9.49 7.01
C ARG A 73 8.03 -10.00 5.76
N VAL A 74 8.47 -9.53 4.62
CA VAL A 74 8.00 -9.97 3.30
C VAL A 74 9.09 -10.84 2.69
N HIS A 75 8.82 -12.12 2.58
CA HIS A 75 9.78 -13.10 2.05
C HIS A 75 9.97 -12.92 0.54
N LEU A 76 11.20 -13.11 0.04
CA LEU A 76 11.54 -12.83 -1.36
C LEU A 76 10.84 -13.74 -2.38
N GLY A 77 10.21 -14.82 -1.93
CA GLY A 77 9.35 -15.64 -2.77
C GLY A 77 8.18 -14.89 -3.44
N VAL A 78 7.79 -13.71 -2.93
CA VAL A 78 6.78 -12.84 -3.57
C VAL A 78 7.20 -12.35 -4.96
N LEU A 79 8.50 -12.38 -5.29
CA LEU A 79 8.99 -12.06 -6.63
C LEU A 79 8.45 -13.03 -7.69
N ALA A 80 8.17 -14.28 -7.30
CA ALA A 80 7.55 -15.27 -8.19
C ALA A 80 6.08 -14.94 -8.54
N ASP A 81 5.44 -14.02 -7.80
CA ASP A 81 4.10 -13.52 -8.10
C ASP A 81 4.10 -12.37 -9.12
N GLY A 82 5.28 -12.02 -9.65
CA GLY A 82 5.47 -11.00 -10.67
C GLY A 82 5.92 -9.64 -10.14
N LEU A 83 6.16 -9.51 -8.82
CA LEU A 83 6.75 -8.31 -8.26
C LEU A 83 8.23 -8.20 -8.68
N THR A 84 8.67 -7.02 -9.12
CA THR A 84 10.07 -6.82 -9.48
C THR A 84 10.95 -6.48 -8.28
N PRO A 85 12.26 -6.84 -8.30
CA PRO A 85 13.21 -6.41 -7.28
C PRO A 85 13.28 -4.90 -7.12
N GLU A 86 13.12 -4.13 -8.21
CA GLU A 86 13.08 -2.68 -8.23
C GLU A 86 11.90 -2.14 -7.43
N THR A 87 10.70 -2.67 -7.68
CA THR A 87 9.49 -2.28 -6.96
C THR A 87 9.62 -2.62 -5.49
N LEU A 88 10.09 -3.83 -5.15
CA LEU A 88 10.33 -4.23 -3.77
C LEU A 88 11.37 -3.33 -3.08
N SER A 89 12.45 -2.97 -3.79
CA SER A 89 13.48 -2.05 -3.28
C SER A 89 12.92 -0.66 -2.98
N ARG A 90 12.07 -0.12 -3.86
CA ARG A 90 11.41 1.18 -3.64
C ARG A 90 10.42 1.13 -2.48
N MET A 91 9.64 0.04 -2.35
CA MET A 91 8.78 -0.17 -1.18
C MET A 91 9.60 -0.21 0.12
N PHE A 92 10.75 -0.89 0.09
CA PHE A 92 11.67 -0.97 1.22
C PHE A 92 12.22 0.40 1.60
N ALA A 93 12.72 1.19 0.64
CA ALA A 93 13.20 2.55 0.84
C ALA A 93 12.10 3.48 1.41
N ARG A 94 10.89 3.38 0.88
CA ARG A 94 9.74 4.16 1.38
C ARG A 94 9.31 3.72 2.78
N SER A 95 9.39 2.42 3.07
CA SER A 95 9.13 1.90 4.42
C SER A 95 10.16 2.44 5.41
N ALA A 96 11.43 2.54 5.04
CA ALA A 96 12.49 3.09 5.89
C ALA A 96 12.26 4.56 6.29
N ALA A 97 11.54 5.32 5.47
CA ALA A 97 11.18 6.72 5.75
C ALA A 97 9.89 6.86 6.59
N MET A 98 9.21 5.76 6.93
CA MET A 98 8.00 5.81 7.75
C MET A 98 8.35 6.05 9.23
N PRO A 99 7.44 6.70 9.99
CA PRO A 99 7.61 6.83 11.43
C PRO A 99 7.78 5.47 12.09
N HIS A 100 8.72 5.38 13.03
CA HIS A 100 9.00 4.19 13.82
C HIS A 100 8.95 4.51 15.32
N GLY A 101 8.98 3.48 16.17
CA GLY A 101 9.07 3.63 17.60
C GLY A 101 10.48 4.04 18.06
N ASP A 102 10.63 4.16 19.36
CA ASP A 102 11.85 4.59 20.05
C ASP A 102 12.40 3.50 21.00
N ALA A 103 13.43 3.85 21.74
CA ALA A 103 14.06 2.96 22.71
C ALA A 103 13.13 2.56 23.85
N ASP A 104 12.21 3.44 24.26
CA ASP A 104 11.26 3.17 25.34
C ASP A 104 10.23 2.11 24.89
N ALA A 105 9.71 2.25 23.67
CA ALA A 105 8.83 1.24 23.08
C ALA A 105 9.51 -0.14 22.95
N LEU A 106 10.80 -0.19 22.62
CA LEU A 106 11.56 -1.44 22.63
C LEU A 106 11.73 -1.98 24.05
N GLN A 107 12.05 -1.13 25.02
CA GLN A 107 12.23 -1.53 26.42
C GLN A 107 10.96 -2.15 27.04
N GLU A 108 9.77 -1.61 26.70
CA GLU A 108 8.50 -2.20 27.10
C GLU A 108 8.36 -3.64 26.60
N LYS A 109 8.68 -3.89 25.32
CA LYS A 109 8.63 -5.24 24.73
C LYS A 109 9.68 -6.19 25.32
N LEU A 110 10.86 -5.68 25.64
CA LEU A 110 11.91 -6.46 26.31
C LEU A 110 11.50 -6.90 27.72
N THR A 111 10.70 -6.10 28.42
CA THR A 111 10.13 -6.47 29.72
C THR A 111 9.22 -7.70 29.60
N VAL A 112 8.44 -7.79 28.49
CA VAL A 112 7.61 -8.98 28.21
C VAL A 112 8.50 -10.19 27.89
N LEU A 113 9.54 -10.03 27.08
CA LEU A 113 10.48 -11.10 26.74
C LEU A 113 11.16 -11.66 28.00
N ARG A 114 11.65 -10.79 28.90
CA ARG A 114 12.23 -11.23 30.20
C ARG A 114 11.23 -12.02 31.03
N ARG A 115 10.01 -11.54 31.15
CA ARG A 115 8.95 -12.23 31.90
C ARG A 115 8.69 -13.62 31.34
N LEU A 116 8.62 -13.82 30.04
CA LEU A 116 8.43 -15.13 29.40
C LEU A 116 9.60 -16.09 29.64
N ILE A 117 10.83 -15.57 29.67
CA ILE A 117 12.02 -16.37 29.98
C ILE A 117 12.02 -16.78 31.46
N HIS A 118 11.79 -15.82 32.37
CA HIS A 118 11.75 -16.09 33.82
C HIS A 118 10.61 -17.02 34.24
N SER A 119 9.50 -17.04 33.52
CA SER A 119 8.39 -17.98 33.75
C SER A 119 8.62 -19.38 33.16
N GLY A 120 9.70 -19.57 32.39
CA GLY A 120 9.97 -20.82 31.68
C GLY A 120 9.11 -21.04 30.42
N ALA A 121 8.35 -20.04 29.98
CA ALA A 121 7.58 -20.12 28.74
C ALA A 121 8.46 -20.09 27.48
N LEU A 122 9.68 -19.55 27.59
CA LEU A 122 10.72 -19.61 26.59
C LEU A 122 11.96 -20.31 27.19
N PRO A 123 12.62 -21.22 26.47
CA PRO A 123 13.64 -22.13 27.02
C PRO A 123 15.06 -21.52 27.05
N TYR A 124 15.16 -20.27 27.49
CA TYR A 124 16.45 -19.60 27.64
C TYR A 124 16.82 -19.46 29.13
N SER A 125 18.13 -19.46 29.43
CA SER A 125 18.65 -19.23 30.77
C SER A 125 18.29 -17.78 31.22
N PRO A 126 17.55 -17.59 32.33
CA PRO A 126 17.20 -16.24 32.81
C PRO A 126 18.41 -15.35 33.05
N ALA A 127 19.46 -15.90 33.69
CA ALA A 127 20.65 -15.13 34.05
C ALA A 127 21.46 -14.69 32.80
N GLU A 128 21.59 -15.58 31.81
CA GLU A 128 22.27 -15.26 30.55
C GLU A 128 21.46 -14.25 29.73
N ALA A 129 20.15 -14.43 29.68
CA ALA A 129 19.25 -13.51 28.98
C ALA A 129 19.27 -12.11 29.57
N ASP A 130 19.25 -12.01 30.91
CA ASP A 130 19.33 -10.71 31.58
C ASP A 130 20.64 -9.99 31.30
N ALA A 131 21.77 -10.72 31.36
CA ALA A 131 23.09 -10.15 31.06
C ALA A 131 23.17 -9.65 29.60
N GLU A 132 22.70 -10.47 28.64
CA GLU A 132 22.73 -10.13 27.21
C GLU A 132 21.80 -8.94 26.88
N LEU A 133 20.60 -8.88 27.45
CA LEU A 133 19.65 -7.80 27.22
C LEU A 133 20.11 -6.49 27.87
N ASP A 134 20.75 -6.56 29.04
CA ASP A 134 21.33 -5.38 29.72
C ASP A 134 22.53 -4.83 28.97
N ASP A 135 23.40 -5.70 28.45
CA ASP A 135 24.52 -5.27 27.61
C ASP A 135 24.02 -4.60 26.31
N TRP A 136 23.03 -5.21 25.65
CA TRP A 136 22.43 -4.64 24.45
C TRP A 136 21.81 -3.27 24.69
N ARG A 137 21.14 -3.09 25.84
CA ARG A 137 20.58 -1.79 26.26
C ARG A 137 21.70 -0.77 26.53
N LYS A 138 22.76 -1.15 27.26
CA LYS A 138 23.89 -0.26 27.55
C LYS A 138 24.58 0.25 26.28
N ASN A 139 24.57 -0.58 25.22
CA ASN A 139 25.14 -0.23 23.92
C ASN A 139 24.15 0.51 23.00
N GLY A 140 22.98 0.95 23.49
CA GLY A 140 22.01 1.71 22.71
C GLY A 140 21.22 0.90 21.67
N PHE A 141 21.02 -0.37 21.93
CA PHE A 141 20.27 -1.29 21.05
C PHE A 141 20.78 -1.35 19.60
N PRO A 142 22.05 -1.71 19.37
CA PRO A 142 22.57 -1.83 18.02
C PRO A 142 21.78 -2.90 17.24
N ALA A 143 21.60 -2.64 15.92
CA ALA A 143 20.96 -3.61 15.03
C ALA A 143 21.68 -4.96 15.07
N CYS A 144 20.93 -6.06 15.11
CA CYS A 144 21.48 -7.42 15.18
C CYS A 144 21.13 -8.23 13.94
N ARG A 145 21.99 -9.21 13.64
CA ARG A 145 21.77 -10.23 12.59
C ARG A 145 21.01 -11.41 13.19
N HIS A 146 20.51 -12.30 12.37
CA HIS A 146 20.07 -13.63 12.82
C HIS A 146 21.25 -14.45 13.31
N SER A 147 21.01 -15.34 14.27
CA SER A 147 21.96 -16.35 14.72
C SER A 147 22.38 -17.28 13.58
N GLU A 148 23.49 -17.99 13.74
CA GLU A 148 23.94 -18.95 12.75
C GLU A 148 23.00 -20.16 12.69
N GLU A 149 22.49 -20.60 13.83
CA GLU A 149 21.50 -21.68 13.96
C GLU A 149 20.21 -21.34 13.21
N TYR A 150 19.68 -20.12 13.40
CA TYR A 150 18.51 -19.65 12.68
C TYR A 150 18.75 -19.61 11.17
N ARG A 151 19.91 -19.10 10.76
CA ARG A 151 20.27 -19.01 9.33
C ARG A 151 20.43 -20.39 8.69
N ALA A 152 21.04 -21.33 9.40
CA ALA A 152 21.20 -22.69 8.93
C ALA A 152 19.86 -23.42 8.79
N ALA A 153 18.96 -23.23 9.77
CA ALA A 153 17.67 -23.90 9.81
C ALA A 153 16.65 -23.30 8.82
N TYR A 154 16.58 -21.97 8.70
CA TYR A 154 15.47 -21.30 8.01
C TYR A 154 15.86 -20.50 6.75
N ARG A 155 17.15 -20.27 6.50
CA ARG A 155 17.66 -19.50 5.34
C ARG A 155 16.84 -18.23 5.09
N PRO A 156 16.76 -17.31 6.07
CA PRO A 156 15.87 -16.17 6.01
C PRO A 156 16.23 -15.22 4.86
N ALA A 157 15.31 -15.07 3.91
CA ALA A 157 15.43 -14.15 2.77
C ALA A 157 14.16 -13.30 2.70
N TYR A 158 14.19 -12.10 3.31
CA TYR A 158 13.04 -11.22 3.43
C TYR A 158 13.43 -9.73 3.45
N ARG A 159 12.45 -8.86 3.28
CA ARG A 159 12.55 -7.43 3.59
C ARG A 159 11.50 -7.03 4.62
N VAL A 160 11.88 -6.16 5.55
CA VAL A 160 10.93 -5.60 6.52
C VAL A 160 10.26 -4.39 5.88
N LEU A 161 8.96 -4.45 5.71
CA LEU A 161 8.16 -3.41 5.09
C LEU A 161 7.09 -2.89 6.05
N HIS A 162 6.75 -1.61 5.92
CA HIS A 162 5.61 -1.05 6.62
C HIS A 162 4.29 -1.56 6.01
N ARG A 163 3.29 -1.87 6.85
CA ARG A 163 2.00 -2.45 6.43
C ARG A 163 1.27 -1.63 5.35
N THR A 164 1.53 -0.32 5.28
CA THR A 164 0.99 0.55 4.23
C THR A 164 1.35 0.03 2.85
N TYR A 165 2.58 -0.48 2.67
CA TYR A 165 3.05 -1.04 1.41
C TYR A 165 2.74 -2.53 1.27
N VAL A 166 2.77 -3.27 2.35
CA VAL A 166 2.49 -4.72 2.35
C VAL A 166 1.10 -5.03 1.79
N ARG A 167 0.09 -4.25 2.17
CA ARG A 167 -1.28 -4.42 1.66
C ARG A 167 -1.41 -4.17 0.15
N LEU A 168 -0.44 -3.49 -0.47
CA LEU A 168 -0.44 -3.18 -1.89
C LEU A 168 0.25 -4.24 -2.74
N LEU A 169 0.89 -5.25 -2.14
CA LEU A 169 1.65 -6.28 -2.86
C LEU A 169 0.88 -6.90 -4.05
N PRO A 170 -0.41 -7.29 -3.92
CA PRO A 170 -1.15 -7.87 -5.05
C PRO A 170 -1.30 -6.88 -6.23
N LEU A 171 -1.56 -5.60 -5.93
CA LEU A 171 -1.69 -4.56 -6.94
C LEU A 171 -0.33 -4.26 -7.60
N LEU A 172 0.74 -4.14 -6.80
CA LEU A 172 2.07 -3.85 -7.32
C LEU A 172 2.59 -5.00 -8.19
N ALA A 173 2.35 -6.24 -7.81
CA ALA A 173 2.67 -7.40 -8.65
C ALA A 173 1.85 -7.42 -9.96
N ALA A 174 0.57 -7.01 -9.92
CA ALA A 174 -0.24 -6.89 -11.13
C ALA A 174 0.29 -5.77 -12.05
N ILE A 175 0.66 -4.61 -11.48
CA ILE A 175 1.24 -3.50 -12.25
C ILE A 175 2.58 -3.91 -12.88
N ASP A 176 3.47 -4.56 -12.12
CA ASP A 176 4.79 -4.99 -12.62
C ASP A 176 4.64 -6.00 -13.77
N ARG A 177 3.72 -6.97 -13.65
CA ARG A 177 3.41 -7.91 -14.75
C ARG A 177 2.89 -7.18 -15.99
N ALA A 178 1.92 -6.29 -15.80
CA ALA A 178 1.37 -5.53 -16.92
C ALA A 178 2.43 -4.65 -17.61
N LEU A 179 3.34 -4.03 -16.84
CA LEU A 179 4.46 -3.22 -17.36
C LEU A 179 5.56 -4.07 -18.02
N ALA A 180 5.66 -5.35 -17.70
CA ALA A 180 6.57 -6.28 -18.37
C ALA A 180 6.04 -6.70 -19.76
N GLU A 181 4.72 -6.81 -19.90
CA GLU A 181 4.06 -7.22 -21.13
C GLU A 181 3.74 -6.04 -22.07
N ASN A 182 3.57 -4.85 -21.52
CA ASN A 182 3.16 -3.66 -22.24
C ASN A 182 4.14 -2.51 -22.05
N PRO A 183 4.40 -1.72 -23.09
CA PRO A 183 5.25 -0.52 -22.99
C PRO A 183 4.62 0.54 -22.08
N ARG A 184 3.33 0.47 -21.85
CA ARG A 184 2.52 1.39 -21.05
C ARG A 184 1.32 0.67 -20.45
N VAL A 185 0.94 1.10 -19.24
CA VAL A 185 -0.23 0.60 -18.51
C VAL A 185 -1.14 1.76 -18.15
N LEU A 186 -2.45 1.58 -18.36
CA LEU A 186 -3.51 2.49 -17.91
C LEU A 186 -4.29 1.82 -16.77
N LEU A 187 -4.22 2.43 -15.58
CA LEU A 187 -4.84 1.94 -14.34
C LEU A 187 -6.00 2.84 -13.92
N ALA A 188 -7.18 2.26 -13.69
CA ALA A 188 -8.27 2.94 -12.99
C ALA A 188 -8.19 2.69 -11.47
N ILE A 189 -8.28 3.76 -10.66
CA ILE A 189 -8.47 3.68 -9.21
C ILE A 189 -9.87 4.16 -8.89
N GLU A 190 -10.74 3.22 -8.57
CA GLU A 190 -12.16 3.44 -8.31
C GLU A 190 -12.50 3.27 -6.83
N GLY A 191 -13.62 3.79 -6.40
CA GLY A 191 -14.14 3.64 -5.03
C GLY A 191 -14.88 4.89 -4.55
N GLY A 192 -15.59 4.75 -3.44
CA GLY A 192 -16.41 5.83 -2.88
C GLY A 192 -15.61 7.02 -2.36
N ALA A 193 -16.30 8.11 -2.09
CA ALA A 193 -15.72 9.28 -1.44
C ALA A 193 -14.94 8.88 -0.18
N ALA A 194 -13.79 9.51 0.04
CA ALA A 194 -12.90 9.26 1.19
C ALA A 194 -12.36 7.82 1.34
N SER A 195 -12.48 6.95 0.32
CA SER A 195 -11.90 5.57 0.35
C SER A 195 -10.38 5.54 0.36
N GLY A 196 -9.71 6.62 -0.07
CA GLY A 196 -8.25 6.73 -0.11
C GLY A 196 -7.65 6.63 -1.51
N LYS A 197 -8.42 6.85 -2.56
CA LYS A 197 -7.99 6.79 -3.98
C LYS A 197 -6.77 7.68 -4.24
N SER A 198 -6.84 8.96 -3.89
CA SER A 198 -5.73 9.90 -4.09
C SER A 198 -4.49 9.49 -3.27
N THR A 199 -4.67 9.00 -2.04
CA THR A 199 -3.56 8.45 -1.24
C THR A 199 -2.90 7.25 -1.92
N LEU A 200 -3.69 6.33 -2.51
CA LEU A 200 -3.14 5.21 -3.27
C LEU A 200 -2.40 5.70 -4.52
N ALA A 201 -2.97 6.65 -5.25
CA ALA A 201 -2.34 7.24 -6.44
C ALA A 201 -0.99 7.89 -6.09
N ASP A 202 -0.90 8.63 -4.99
CA ASP A 202 0.34 9.22 -4.48
C ASP A 202 1.38 8.15 -4.10
N LEU A 203 0.96 7.07 -3.45
CA LEU A 203 1.84 5.94 -3.11
C LEU A 203 2.38 5.27 -4.37
N LEU A 204 1.54 5.04 -5.39
CA LEU A 204 1.97 4.46 -6.66
C LEU A 204 2.92 5.38 -7.41
N THR A 205 2.64 6.68 -7.49
CA THR A 205 3.53 7.67 -8.09
C THR A 205 4.91 7.71 -7.39
N ALA A 206 4.93 7.51 -6.07
CA ALA A 206 6.16 7.43 -5.31
C ALA A 206 6.97 6.14 -5.57
N ILE A 207 6.31 5.04 -5.95
CA ILE A 207 6.94 3.75 -6.27
C ILE A 207 7.36 3.70 -7.75
N TYR A 208 6.54 4.23 -8.67
CA TYR A 208 6.77 4.20 -10.11
C TYR A 208 7.11 5.62 -10.62
N PRO A 209 8.40 5.94 -10.86
CA PRO A 209 8.83 7.31 -11.19
C PRO A 209 8.24 7.86 -12.48
N ASP A 210 7.95 7.00 -13.48
CA ASP A 210 7.35 7.37 -14.76
C ASP A 210 5.83 7.16 -14.72
N THR A 211 5.20 7.82 -13.75
CA THR A 211 3.74 7.79 -13.54
C THR A 211 3.12 9.13 -13.89
N VAL A 212 2.02 9.07 -14.63
CA VAL A 212 1.15 10.22 -14.91
C VAL A 212 -0.19 9.99 -14.22
N LEU A 213 -0.67 11.03 -13.52
CA LEU A 213 -1.90 10.97 -12.73
C LEU A 213 -2.94 11.94 -13.30
N PHE A 214 -4.15 11.42 -13.52
CA PHE A 214 -5.34 12.17 -13.89
C PHE A 214 -6.42 11.99 -12.82
N HIS A 215 -7.17 13.05 -12.54
CA HIS A 215 -8.26 13.06 -11.57
C HIS A 215 -9.61 13.07 -12.29
N ALA A 216 -10.46 12.08 -12.04
CA ALA A 216 -11.81 12.07 -12.58
C ALA A 216 -12.64 13.31 -12.11
N ASP A 217 -12.29 13.88 -10.96
CA ASP A 217 -12.91 15.11 -10.45
C ASP A 217 -12.71 16.32 -11.38
N ASP A 218 -11.68 16.32 -12.24
CA ASP A 218 -11.48 17.34 -13.29
C ASP A 218 -12.49 17.23 -14.43
N PHE A 219 -13.34 16.21 -14.42
CA PHE A 219 -14.31 15.88 -15.47
C PHE A 219 -15.75 15.83 -14.94
N PHE A 220 -16.08 16.53 -13.86
CA PHE A 220 -17.49 16.70 -13.48
C PHE A 220 -18.24 17.53 -14.50
N LEU A 221 -19.57 17.29 -14.58
CA LEU A 221 -20.47 17.99 -15.50
C LEU A 221 -20.41 19.51 -15.32
N ARG A 222 -20.36 20.22 -16.42
CA ARG A 222 -20.60 21.66 -16.46
C ARG A 222 -22.08 21.98 -16.16
N PRO A 223 -22.42 23.20 -15.69
CA PRO A 223 -23.78 23.51 -15.30
C PRO A 223 -24.86 23.20 -16.35
N GLU A 224 -24.55 23.46 -17.62
CA GLU A 224 -25.47 23.21 -18.75
C GLU A 224 -25.71 21.71 -19.03
N GLN A 225 -24.85 20.83 -18.58
CA GLN A 225 -24.99 19.39 -18.75
C GLN A 225 -25.77 18.73 -17.59
N ARG A 226 -26.04 19.44 -16.51
CA ARG A 226 -26.64 18.95 -15.27
C ARG A 226 -28.15 18.79 -15.37
N THR A 227 -28.62 17.97 -16.27
CA THR A 227 -30.06 17.68 -16.44
C THR A 227 -30.53 16.56 -15.52
N ALA A 228 -31.82 16.50 -15.21
CA ALA A 228 -32.39 15.39 -14.43
C ALA A 228 -32.16 14.04 -15.10
N ALA A 229 -32.29 14.00 -16.43
CA ALA A 229 -32.04 12.78 -17.21
C ALA A 229 -30.57 12.30 -17.12
N ARG A 230 -29.61 13.23 -17.05
CA ARG A 230 -28.19 12.88 -16.88
C ARG A 230 -27.90 12.35 -15.48
N TYR A 231 -28.44 12.99 -14.44
CA TYR A 231 -28.27 12.54 -13.07
C TYR A 231 -29.01 11.23 -12.75
N ALA A 232 -30.04 10.87 -13.52
CA ALA A 232 -30.71 9.58 -13.38
C ALA A 232 -29.89 8.40 -13.93
N GLN A 233 -28.83 8.67 -14.70
CA GLN A 233 -27.92 7.62 -15.19
C GLN A 233 -26.94 7.24 -14.10
N PRO A 234 -26.65 5.94 -13.87
CA PRO A 234 -25.56 5.52 -13.00
C PRO A 234 -24.22 6.16 -13.42
N GLY A 235 -23.56 6.88 -12.50
CA GLY A 235 -22.32 7.61 -12.82
C GLY A 235 -22.53 8.85 -13.73
N GLY A 236 -23.77 9.30 -13.92
CA GLY A 236 -24.13 10.37 -14.85
C GLY A 236 -23.62 11.77 -14.47
N ASN A 237 -23.07 11.98 -13.29
CA ASN A 237 -22.44 13.23 -12.88
C ASN A 237 -21.00 13.42 -13.38
N LEU A 238 -20.38 12.39 -13.98
CA LEU A 238 -19.12 12.49 -14.71
C LEU A 238 -19.37 12.89 -16.17
N ASP A 239 -18.60 13.83 -16.70
CA ASP A 239 -18.48 14.12 -18.14
C ASP A 239 -17.54 13.08 -18.77
N ARG A 240 -18.06 11.85 -18.87
CA ARG A 240 -17.31 10.71 -19.36
C ARG A 240 -16.87 10.86 -20.81
N GLU A 241 -17.63 11.60 -21.58
CA GLU A 241 -17.37 11.93 -22.98
C GLU A 241 -16.08 12.77 -23.12
N ARG A 242 -15.89 13.72 -22.21
CA ARG A 242 -14.63 14.49 -22.13
C ARG A 242 -13.48 13.64 -21.60
N LEU A 243 -13.69 12.88 -20.54
CA LEU A 243 -12.64 11.99 -20.00
C LEU A 243 -12.15 11.02 -21.07
N GLU A 244 -13.08 10.45 -21.85
CA GLU A 244 -12.75 9.55 -22.95
C GLU A 244 -11.96 10.26 -24.05
N SER A 245 -12.49 11.37 -24.58
CA SER A 245 -11.92 12.05 -25.75
C SER A 245 -10.62 12.81 -25.44
N GLU A 246 -10.53 13.43 -24.26
CA GLU A 246 -9.42 14.28 -23.88
C GLU A 246 -8.27 13.51 -23.20
N ILE A 247 -8.54 12.38 -22.53
CA ILE A 247 -7.54 11.58 -21.79
C ILE A 247 -7.39 10.18 -22.36
N LEU A 248 -8.45 9.35 -22.29
CA LEU A 248 -8.30 7.91 -22.51
C LEU A 248 -7.91 7.57 -23.95
N ILE A 249 -8.53 8.19 -24.94
CA ILE A 249 -8.19 7.99 -26.36
C ILE A 249 -6.76 8.45 -26.65
N PRO A 250 -6.30 9.67 -26.30
CA PRO A 250 -4.91 10.08 -26.55
C PRO A 250 -3.90 9.17 -25.87
N ILE A 251 -4.09 8.88 -24.56
CA ILE A 251 -3.14 8.08 -23.79
C ILE A 251 -3.07 6.64 -24.34
N SER A 252 -4.18 6.01 -24.67
CA SER A 252 -4.18 4.65 -25.27
C SER A 252 -3.45 4.60 -26.61
N ARG A 253 -3.38 5.72 -27.34
CA ARG A 253 -2.68 5.86 -28.63
C ARG A 253 -1.27 6.41 -28.50
N ASN A 254 -0.71 6.50 -27.31
CA ASN A 254 0.60 7.11 -27.03
C ASN A 254 0.72 8.56 -27.53
N LYS A 255 -0.34 9.34 -27.36
CA LYS A 255 -0.36 10.76 -27.76
C LYS A 255 -0.52 11.64 -26.52
N ALA A 256 -0.06 12.88 -26.62
CA ALA A 256 -0.31 13.88 -25.60
C ALA A 256 -1.81 14.05 -25.37
N ALA A 257 -2.22 14.05 -24.11
CA ALA A 257 -3.55 14.43 -23.68
C ALA A 257 -3.59 15.96 -23.51
N VAL A 258 -4.62 16.60 -24.07
CA VAL A 258 -4.87 18.04 -23.87
C VAL A 258 -6.27 18.16 -23.30
N TYR A 259 -6.36 18.65 -22.08
CA TYR A 259 -7.65 18.78 -21.38
C TYR A 259 -7.73 20.04 -20.55
N ARG A 260 -8.96 20.44 -20.20
CA ARG A 260 -9.22 21.58 -19.32
C ARG A 260 -9.86 21.07 -18.03
N PRO A 261 -9.13 21.10 -16.87
CA PRO A 261 -9.70 20.68 -15.59
C PRO A 261 -10.96 21.50 -15.22
N PHE A 262 -11.99 20.84 -14.73
CA PHE A 262 -13.18 21.49 -14.22
C PHE A 262 -12.95 22.00 -12.79
N ASN A 263 -13.31 23.23 -12.53
CA ASN A 263 -13.25 23.82 -11.20
C ASN A 263 -14.64 23.79 -10.55
N CYS A 264 -14.83 22.92 -9.57
CA CYS A 264 -16.11 22.79 -8.84
C CYS A 264 -16.53 24.04 -8.04
N ARG A 265 -15.58 24.94 -7.71
CA ARG A 265 -15.90 26.17 -6.97
C ARG A 265 -16.43 27.26 -7.89
N THR A 266 -15.79 27.43 -9.04
CA THR A 266 -16.16 28.45 -10.03
C THR A 266 -17.15 27.94 -11.08
N LEU A 267 -17.40 26.61 -11.08
CA LEU A 267 -18.24 25.91 -12.05
C LEU A 267 -17.82 26.13 -13.51
N SER A 268 -16.52 26.25 -13.75
CA SER A 268 -15.94 26.58 -15.07
C SER A 268 -14.72 25.73 -15.37
N LEU A 269 -14.35 25.66 -16.65
CA LEU A 269 -13.12 25.01 -17.08
C LEU A 269 -11.93 25.94 -16.82
N ARG A 270 -10.82 25.36 -16.32
CA ARG A 270 -9.52 26.03 -16.17
C ARG A 270 -8.81 26.14 -17.52
N GLU A 271 -7.61 26.75 -17.50
CA GLU A 271 -6.72 26.75 -18.66
C GLU A 271 -6.35 25.34 -19.10
N PRO A 272 -6.11 25.13 -20.39
CA PRO A 272 -5.75 23.81 -20.91
C PRO A 272 -4.40 23.33 -20.36
N VAL A 273 -4.34 22.03 -20.07
CA VAL A 273 -3.13 21.33 -19.63
C VAL A 273 -2.75 20.31 -20.70
N THR A 274 -1.47 20.23 -21.05
CA THR A 274 -0.93 19.21 -21.94
C THR A 274 -0.07 18.24 -21.15
N VAL A 275 -0.35 16.95 -21.27
CA VAL A 275 0.33 15.88 -20.52
C VAL A 275 0.76 14.78 -21.49
N LEU A 276 2.04 14.40 -21.44
CA LEU A 276 2.57 13.24 -22.17
C LEU A 276 2.29 11.96 -21.40
N PRO A 277 2.00 10.83 -22.06
CA PRO A 277 1.84 9.56 -21.40
C PRO A 277 3.14 9.08 -20.75
N GLY A 278 3.02 8.55 -19.51
CA GLY A 278 4.10 7.84 -18.83
C GLY A 278 4.04 6.33 -19.09
N ARG A 279 4.92 5.57 -18.47
CA ARG A 279 4.83 4.11 -18.46
C ARG A 279 3.62 3.63 -17.66
N LEU A 280 3.32 4.25 -16.52
CA LEU A 280 2.10 4.02 -15.75
C LEU A 280 1.23 5.28 -15.82
N ASN A 281 0.00 5.15 -16.30
CA ASN A 281 -0.97 6.23 -16.35
C ASN A 281 -2.13 5.86 -15.44
N ILE A 282 -2.47 6.73 -14.52
CA ILE A 282 -3.50 6.49 -13.50
C ILE A 282 -4.64 7.47 -13.71
N VAL A 283 -5.87 6.96 -13.76
CA VAL A 283 -7.08 7.79 -13.61
C VAL A 283 -7.70 7.41 -12.28
N GLU A 284 -7.71 8.35 -11.31
CA GLU A 284 -8.31 8.12 -10.01
C GLU A 284 -9.56 8.98 -9.81
N GLY A 285 -10.55 8.40 -9.17
CA GLY A 285 -11.78 9.11 -8.79
C GLY A 285 -13.00 8.20 -8.84
N SER A 286 -14.09 8.63 -8.19
CA SER A 286 -15.37 7.98 -8.35
C SER A 286 -15.82 8.09 -9.82
N TYR A 287 -16.35 7.01 -10.36
CA TYR A 287 -16.77 6.86 -11.77
C TYR A 287 -15.65 6.72 -12.80
N SER A 288 -14.37 6.65 -12.37
CA SER A 288 -13.23 6.47 -13.29
C SER A 288 -13.32 5.17 -14.10
N PHE A 289 -13.88 4.11 -13.51
CA PHE A 289 -14.07 2.80 -14.16
C PHE A 289 -15.52 2.59 -14.66
N HIS A 290 -16.14 3.68 -15.17
CA HIS A 290 -17.47 3.59 -15.79
C HIS A 290 -17.51 2.53 -16.90
N PRO A 291 -18.61 1.75 -17.07
CA PRO A 291 -18.72 0.68 -18.10
C PRO A 291 -18.30 1.10 -19.49
N GLU A 292 -18.69 2.30 -19.92
CA GLU A 292 -18.34 2.83 -21.25
C GLU A 292 -16.85 3.13 -21.41
N LEU A 293 -16.13 3.36 -20.31
CA LEU A 293 -14.70 3.69 -20.28
C LEU A 293 -13.80 2.48 -20.00
N ALA A 294 -14.36 1.40 -19.46
CA ALA A 294 -13.63 0.23 -18.99
C ALA A 294 -12.68 -0.39 -20.03
N ARG A 295 -13.04 -0.31 -21.33
CA ARG A 295 -12.24 -0.85 -22.44
C ARG A 295 -10.86 -0.22 -22.63
N TYR A 296 -10.59 0.92 -22.01
CA TYR A 296 -9.30 1.61 -22.14
C TYR A 296 -8.29 1.19 -21.10
N TYR A 297 -8.74 0.59 -19.99
CA TYR A 297 -7.88 0.26 -18.86
C TYR A 297 -7.32 -1.15 -18.95
N ASP A 298 -6.01 -1.28 -18.71
CA ASP A 298 -5.33 -2.58 -18.58
C ASP A 298 -5.57 -3.18 -17.20
N LEU A 299 -5.69 -2.33 -16.18
CA LEU A 299 -5.93 -2.71 -14.79
C LEU A 299 -6.95 -1.78 -14.14
N SER A 300 -7.67 -2.31 -13.16
CA SER A 300 -8.58 -1.53 -12.33
C SER A 300 -8.57 -2.02 -10.90
N VAL A 301 -8.60 -1.09 -9.95
CA VAL A 301 -8.65 -1.40 -8.53
C VAL A 301 -9.79 -0.65 -7.85
N PHE A 302 -10.61 -1.38 -7.10
CA PHE A 302 -11.66 -0.81 -6.27
C PHE A 302 -11.18 -0.67 -4.84
N LEU A 303 -11.27 0.53 -4.26
CA LEU A 303 -11.00 0.77 -2.86
C LEU A 303 -12.28 0.69 -2.04
N ASP A 304 -12.40 -0.41 -1.31
CA ASP A 304 -13.52 -0.65 -0.41
C ASP A 304 -13.35 0.13 0.91
N ILE A 305 -14.45 0.67 1.42
CA ILE A 305 -14.45 1.41 2.69
C ILE A 305 -15.74 1.12 3.45
N SER A 306 -15.66 0.91 4.76
CA SER A 306 -16.88 0.78 5.55
C SER A 306 -17.62 2.12 5.68
N PRO A 307 -18.96 2.12 5.75
CA PRO A 307 -19.75 3.35 5.90
C PRO A 307 -19.32 4.19 7.11
N GLU A 308 -18.96 3.56 8.23
CA GLU A 308 -18.51 4.23 9.45
C GLU A 308 -17.18 4.94 9.23
N THR A 309 -16.21 4.25 8.59
CA THR A 309 -14.91 4.83 8.27
C THR A 309 -15.06 5.97 7.27
N GLN A 310 -15.89 5.78 6.23
CA GLN A 310 -16.19 6.80 5.23
C GLN A 310 -16.76 8.06 5.89
N ARG A 311 -17.78 7.89 6.74
CA ARG A 311 -18.41 8.98 7.48
C ARG A 311 -17.40 9.74 8.34
N SER A 312 -16.61 9.02 9.13
CA SER A 312 -15.57 9.60 9.99
C SER A 312 -14.57 10.43 9.20
N ARG A 313 -14.05 9.90 8.08
CA ARG A 313 -13.09 10.58 7.21
C ARG A 313 -13.68 11.83 6.55
N ILE A 314 -14.92 11.77 6.08
CA ILE A 314 -15.60 12.90 5.46
C ILE A 314 -15.80 14.03 6.49
N LEU A 315 -16.31 13.72 7.67
CA LEU A 315 -16.49 14.71 8.74
C LEU A 315 -15.18 15.36 9.16
N LYS A 316 -14.11 14.56 9.30
CA LYS A 316 -12.78 15.07 9.64
C LYS A 316 -12.21 16.01 8.57
N ARG A 317 -12.42 15.69 7.28
CA ARG A 317 -11.90 16.45 6.13
C ARG A 317 -12.70 17.71 5.83
N ASN A 318 -14.03 17.61 5.87
CA ASN A 318 -14.94 18.62 5.33
C ASN A 318 -15.69 19.39 6.42
N GLY A 319 -15.68 18.92 7.69
CA GLY A 319 -16.53 19.43 8.75
C GLY A 319 -17.99 18.95 8.63
N PRO A 320 -18.85 19.24 9.63
CA PRO A 320 -20.21 18.71 9.68
C PRO A 320 -21.12 19.27 8.57
N GLU A 321 -21.06 20.57 8.29
CA GLU A 321 -21.93 21.23 7.31
C GLU A 321 -21.69 20.74 5.88
N TRP A 322 -20.44 20.76 5.41
CA TRP A 322 -20.05 20.25 4.09
C TRP A 322 -20.10 18.73 4.01
N GLY A 323 -19.84 18.05 5.13
CA GLY A 323 -19.95 16.59 5.22
C GLY A 323 -21.37 16.11 4.94
N GLN A 324 -22.39 16.86 5.37
CA GLN A 324 -23.79 16.50 5.16
C GLN A 324 -24.16 16.37 3.68
N GLN A 325 -23.62 17.22 2.80
CA GLN A 325 -23.85 17.13 1.35
C GLN A 325 -23.34 15.82 0.74
N PHE A 326 -22.27 15.25 1.31
CA PHE A 326 -21.81 13.93 0.87
C PHE A 326 -22.82 12.85 1.22
N PHE A 327 -23.41 12.90 2.42
CA PHE A 327 -24.36 11.89 2.90
C PHE A 327 -25.70 11.98 2.20
N ASP A 328 -26.17 13.21 1.90
CA ASP A 328 -27.49 13.43 1.31
C ASP A 328 -27.49 13.27 -0.21
N ARG A 329 -26.34 13.46 -0.88
CA ARG A 329 -26.32 13.51 -2.35
C ARG A 329 -25.25 12.64 -2.97
N TRP A 330 -23.97 12.82 -2.62
CA TRP A 330 -22.89 12.20 -3.39
C TRP A 330 -22.75 10.72 -3.12
N ILE A 331 -22.79 10.30 -1.87
CA ILE A 331 -22.72 8.87 -1.52
C ILE A 331 -23.92 8.08 -2.07
N PRO A 332 -25.18 8.54 -1.99
CA PRO A 332 -26.28 7.86 -2.66
C PRO A 332 -26.09 7.67 -4.17
N LEU A 333 -25.57 8.67 -4.86
CA LEU A 333 -25.26 8.55 -6.31
C LEU A 333 -24.14 7.55 -6.58
N GLU A 334 -23.07 7.55 -5.75
CA GLU A 334 -22.00 6.56 -5.84
C GLU A 334 -22.53 5.13 -5.59
N GLN A 335 -23.39 4.94 -4.59
CA GLN A 335 -23.96 3.63 -4.27
C GLN A 335 -24.83 3.09 -5.39
N ILE A 336 -25.68 3.92 -6.00
CA ILE A 336 -26.47 3.56 -7.19
C ILE A 336 -25.53 3.12 -8.33
N TYR A 337 -24.49 3.92 -8.61
CA TYR A 337 -23.53 3.59 -9.65
C TYR A 337 -22.83 2.26 -9.37
N PHE A 338 -22.28 2.07 -8.17
CA PHE A 338 -21.58 0.83 -7.83
C PHE A 338 -22.47 -0.41 -7.91
N HIS A 339 -23.72 -0.27 -7.49
CA HIS A 339 -24.70 -1.36 -7.54
C HIS A 339 -25.14 -1.67 -8.99
N GLU A 340 -25.61 -0.67 -9.73
CA GLU A 340 -26.16 -0.86 -11.07
C GLU A 340 -25.11 -1.31 -12.10
N THR A 341 -23.83 -0.98 -11.88
CA THR A 341 -22.76 -1.33 -12.80
C THR A 341 -21.88 -2.49 -12.32
N ASP A 342 -22.15 -3.07 -11.15
CA ASP A 342 -21.26 -4.05 -10.50
C ASP A 342 -19.78 -3.63 -10.55
N THR A 343 -19.52 -2.37 -10.25
CA THR A 343 -18.18 -1.77 -10.41
C THR A 343 -17.09 -2.56 -9.67
N LYS A 344 -17.38 -2.96 -8.41
CA LYS A 344 -16.42 -3.72 -7.60
C LYS A 344 -16.13 -5.10 -8.18
N GLY A 345 -17.16 -5.83 -8.62
CA GLY A 345 -17.01 -7.17 -9.21
C GLY A 345 -16.28 -7.16 -10.54
N ARG A 346 -16.37 -6.05 -11.28
CA ARG A 346 -15.70 -5.87 -12.58
C ARG A 346 -14.26 -5.39 -12.48
N CYS A 347 -13.84 -4.84 -11.34
CA CYS A 347 -12.45 -4.42 -11.14
C CYS A 347 -11.51 -5.63 -11.06
N THR A 348 -10.28 -5.46 -11.57
CA THR A 348 -9.22 -6.47 -11.52
C THR A 348 -8.90 -6.88 -10.09
N LEU A 349 -8.93 -5.92 -9.16
CA LEU A 349 -8.64 -6.11 -7.75
C LEU A 349 -9.58 -5.26 -6.88
N ALA A 350 -9.85 -5.74 -5.67
CA ALA A 350 -10.47 -4.96 -4.62
C ALA A 350 -9.55 -4.92 -3.39
N LEU A 351 -9.29 -3.72 -2.87
CA LEU A 351 -8.46 -3.49 -1.67
C LEU A 351 -9.33 -2.88 -0.56
N LYS A 352 -8.99 -3.23 0.70
CA LYS A 352 -9.62 -2.69 1.91
C LYS A 352 -8.70 -1.72 2.63
#